data_e867261fdc157f5faf066838b1357784
#
_entry.id   e867261fdc157f5faf066838b1357784
#
_cell.length_a   1.000
_cell.length_b   1.000
_cell.length_c   1.000
_cell.angle_alpha   90.00
_cell.angle_beta   90.00
_cell.angle_gamma   90.00
#
_symmetry.space_group_name_H-M   'P 1'
#
loop_
_entity.id
_entity.type
_entity.pdbx_description
1 polymer ?
#
loop_
_entity_poly.entity_id
_entity_poly.type
_entity_poly.pdbx_seq_one_letter_code
_entity_poly.pdbx_strand_id
1 'polypeptide(L)'
;MSTIRLFEQDAYLGEFEATVERSVCEGGIYRVLLDQTAFFPEGGGQPSDEGTLDGIFVSDVQEIDGEIWHTVEAPLEPGKTVVGKLDFEKRFSNMQNHCGEHI
;
A
#
# COMPACT_ATOMS: atom_id res chain seq x y z
N MET A 1 -5.99 -16.69 2.79
CA MET A 1 -7.02 -15.83 2.23
C MET A 1 -6.39 -14.62 1.60
N SER A 2 -7.01 -14.11 0.55
CA SER A 2 -6.45 -12.96 -0.16
C SER A 2 -6.78 -11.66 0.53
N THR A 3 -5.90 -10.67 0.36
CA THR A 3 -6.19 -9.33 0.82
C THR A 3 -7.30 -8.72 -0.02
N ILE A 4 -8.26 -8.06 0.61
CA ILE A 4 -9.31 -7.37 -0.11
C ILE A 4 -8.71 -6.13 -0.77
N ARG A 5 -8.97 -5.98 -2.06
CA ARG A 5 -8.37 -4.90 -2.85
C ARG A 5 -9.35 -3.74 -2.98
N LEU A 6 -9.26 -2.81 -2.05
CA LEU A 6 -10.15 -1.65 -2.05
C LEU A 6 -9.93 -0.77 -3.27
N PHE A 7 -8.70 -0.76 -3.81
CA PHE A 7 -8.39 0.06 -4.98
C PHE A 7 -9.13 -0.39 -6.23
N GLU A 8 -9.61 -1.64 -6.25
CA GLU A 8 -10.42 -2.11 -7.37
C GLU A 8 -11.85 -1.64 -7.27
N GLN A 9 -12.28 -1.29 -6.07
CA GLN A 9 -13.63 -0.82 -5.84
C GLN A 9 -13.72 0.70 -5.98
N ASP A 10 -12.67 1.41 -5.58
CA ASP A 10 -12.67 2.86 -5.62
C ASP A 10 -11.23 3.34 -5.79
N ALA A 11 -10.88 3.74 -7.00
CA ALA A 11 -9.52 4.17 -7.32
C ALA A 11 -9.16 5.51 -6.69
N TYR A 12 -10.14 6.24 -6.17
CA TYR A 12 -9.91 7.54 -5.56
C TYR A 12 -10.00 7.49 -4.05
N LEU A 13 -10.04 6.31 -3.47
CA LEU A 13 -10.09 6.16 -2.02
C LEU A 13 -8.74 6.57 -1.44
N GLY A 14 -8.72 7.69 -0.71
CA GLY A 14 -7.47 8.24 -0.19
C GLY A 14 -7.16 7.83 1.23
N GLU A 15 -8.14 7.26 1.93
CA GLU A 15 -7.94 6.87 3.33
C GLU A 15 -8.81 5.65 3.59
N PHE A 16 -8.28 4.71 4.36
CA PHE A 16 -9.03 3.49 4.68
C PHE A 16 -8.56 2.94 6.02
N GLU A 17 -9.39 2.09 6.62
CA GLU A 17 -9.02 1.37 7.82
C GLU A 17 -8.80 -0.09 7.49
N ALA A 18 -7.84 -0.71 8.18
CA ALA A 18 -7.56 -2.12 7.98
C ALA A 18 -7.02 -2.70 9.27
N THR A 19 -7.08 -4.03 9.37
CA THR A 19 -6.52 -4.75 10.51
C THR A 19 -5.26 -5.48 10.06
N VAL A 20 -4.21 -5.36 10.85
CA VAL A 20 -2.96 -6.05 10.56
C VAL A 20 -3.14 -7.53 10.85
N GLU A 21 -2.94 -8.37 9.83
CA GLU A 21 -3.04 -9.82 9.99
C GLU A 21 -1.71 -10.45 10.32
N ARG A 22 -0.63 -9.94 9.73
CA ARG A 22 0.70 -10.46 9.99
C ARG A 22 1.70 -9.32 9.95
N SER A 23 2.81 -9.50 10.66
CA SER A 23 3.89 -8.55 10.66
C SER A 23 5.20 -9.32 10.67
N VAL A 24 6.08 -9.00 9.73
CA VAL A 24 7.37 -9.67 9.58
C VAL A 24 8.47 -8.61 9.62
N CYS A 25 9.54 -8.91 10.34
CA CYS A 25 10.70 -8.02 10.40
C CYS A 25 11.87 -8.69 9.67
N GLU A 26 12.45 -7.99 8.69
CA GLU A 26 13.59 -8.50 7.95
C GLU A 26 14.59 -7.38 7.74
N GLY A 27 15.81 -7.55 8.26
CA GLY A 27 16.90 -6.65 7.94
C GLY A 27 16.65 -5.19 8.27
N GLY A 28 15.91 -4.92 9.33
CA GLY A 28 15.62 -3.55 9.73
C GLY A 28 14.41 -2.94 9.07
N ILE A 29 13.76 -3.66 8.18
CA ILE A 29 12.48 -3.23 7.61
C ILE A 29 11.38 -4.15 8.09
N TYR A 30 10.16 -3.66 8.01
CA TYR A 30 9.00 -4.39 8.49
C TYR A 30 8.00 -4.53 7.34
N ARG A 31 7.43 -5.71 7.20
CA ARG A 31 6.38 -5.96 6.22
C ARG A 31 5.12 -6.35 6.95
N VAL A 32 4.00 -5.73 6.57
CA VAL A 32 2.73 -6.02 7.22
C VAL A 32 1.71 -6.46 6.18
N LEU A 33 0.92 -7.45 6.57
CA LEU A 33 -0.18 -7.94 5.77
C LEU A 33 -1.46 -7.42 6.37
N LEU A 34 -2.28 -6.77 5.57
CA LEU A 34 -3.55 -6.21 6.02
C LEU A 34 -4.70 -7.05 5.47
N ASP A 35 -5.84 -7.02 6.16
CA ASP A 35 -7.02 -7.72 5.67
C ASP A 35 -7.60 -7.04 4.43
N GLN A 36 -7.37 -5.74 4.29
CA GLN A 36 -7.80 -4.99 3.11
C GLN A 36 -6.86 -3.82 2.90
N THR A 37 -6.75 -3.33 1.66
CA THR A 37 -5.87 -2.22 1.38
C THR A 37 -6.34 -1.45 0.15
N ALA A 38 -6.11 -0.13 0.17
CA ALA A 38 -6.29 0.71 -0.99
C ALA A 38 -4.96 1.03 -1.68
N PHE A 39 -3.84 0.53 -1.14
CA PHE A 39 -2.53 0.70 -1.76
C PHE A 39 -2.41 -0.23 -2.95
N PHE A 40 -2.14 0.34 -4.12
CA PHE A 40 -1.96 -0.44 -5.34
C PHE A 40 -0.55 -1.04 -5.33
N PRO A 41 -0.40 -2.36 -5.48
CA PRO A 41 0.92 -2.97 -5.44
C PRO A 41 1.71 -2.71 -6.71
N GLU A 42 3.02 -2.84 -6.61
CA GLU A 42 3.89 -2.70 -7.76
C GLU A 42 3.61 -3.81 -8.77
N GLY A 43 3.61 -3.45 -10.05
CA GLY A 43 3.40 -4.44 -11.09
C GLY A 43 3.25 -3.77 -12.43
N GLY A 44 3.48 -4.54 -13.50
CA GLY A 44 3.27 -4.05 -14.84
C GLY A 44 4.11 -2.86 -15.23
N GLY A 45 5.27 -2.70 -14.61
CA GLY A 45 6.13 -1.56 -14.90
C GLY A 45 5.78 -0.29 -14.14
N GLN A 46 4.78 -0.35 -13.28
CA GLN A 46 4.39 0.80 -12.47
C GLN A 46 4.83 0.63 -11.03
N PRO A 47 5.30 1.71 -10.39
CA PRO A 47 5.65 1.62 -8.98
C PRO A 47 4.39 1.50 -8.12
N SER A 48 4.57 1.01 -6.90
CA SER A 48 3.48 0.91 -5.96
C SER A 48 3.06 2.30 -5.49
N ASP A 49 1.84 2.38 -4.96
CA ASP A 49 1.41 3.60 -4.28
C ASP A 49 2.27 3.85 -3.05
N GLU A 50 2.35 5.10 -2.66
CA GLU A 50 3.02 5.49 -1.43
C GLU A 50 2.02 6.18 -0.52
N GLY A 51 2.36 6.21 0.76
CA GLY A 51 1.50 6.82 1.75
C GLY A 51 1.94 6.40 3.13
N THR A 52 0.99 6.32 4.06
CA THR A 52 1.29 5.94 5.43
C THR A 52 0.29 4.93 5.96
N LEU A 53 0.73 4.13 6.93
CA LEU A 53 -0.14 3.28 7.73
C LEU A 53 0.03 3.73 9.16
N ASP A 54 -1.04 4.27 9.73
CA ASP A 54 -1.02 4.76 11.11
C ASP A 54 0.10 5.78 11.31
N GLY A 55 0.33 6.61 10.29
CA GLY A 55 1.38 7.63 10.35
C GLY A 55 2.77 7.13 9.99
N ILE A 56 2.93 5.84 9.69
CA ILE A 56 4.23 5.25 9.37
C ILE A 56 4.35 5.15 7.85
N PHE A 57 5.45 5.65 7.31
CA PHE A 57 5.66 5.69 5.85
C PHE A 57 5.67 4.29 5.25
N VAL A 58 4.92 4.11 4.16
CA VAL A 58 4.89 2.88 3.38
C VAL A 58 5.78 3.11 2.16
N SER A 59 6.91 2.42 2.11
CA SER A 59 7.88 2.62 1.04
C SER A 59 7.67 1.72 -0.14
N ASP A 60 6.95 0.61 0.03
CA ASP A 60 6.74 -0.35 -1.05
C ASP A 60 5.51 -1.18 -0.76
N VAL A 61 4.84 -1.65 -1.81
CA VAL A 61 3.69 -2.52 -1.70
C VAL A 61 3.83 -3.61 -2.75
N GLN A 62 3.78 -4.86 -2.31
CA GLN A 62 4.00 -6.02 -3.20
C GLN A 62 2.86 -7.01 -3.03
N GLU A 63 2.44 -7.60 -4.14
CA GLU A 63 1.47 -8.68 -4.09
C GLU A 63 2.20 -10.02 -4.21
N ILE A 64 1.98 -10.91 -3.24
CA ILE A 64 2.61 -12.22 -3.19
C ILE A 64 1.52 -13.23 -2.89
N ASP A 65 1.25 -14.14 -3.83
CA ASP A 65 0.26 -15.22 -3.67
C ASP A 65 -1.12 -14.70 -3.26
N GLY A 66 -1.51 -13.58 -3.85
CA GLY A 66 -2.83 -13.00 -3.57
C GLY A 66 -2.88 -12.16 -2.33
N GLU A 67 -1.79 -12.07 -1.60
CA GLU A 67 -1.70 -11.24 -0.39
C GLU A 67 -0.87 -10.01 -0.70
N ILE A 68 -1.32 -8.87 -0.17
CA ILE A 68 -0.64 -7.61 -0.45
C ILE A 68 0.10 -7.18 0.80
N TRP A 69 1.43 -7.13 0.68
CA TRP A 69 2.35 -6.81 1.77
C TRP A 69 2.84 -5.38 1.64
N HIS A 70 2.90 -4.70 2.75
CA HIS A 70 3.30 -3.29 2.81
C HIS A 70 4.61 -3.19 3.58
N THR A 71 5.62 -2.56 2.98
CA THR A 71 6.90 -2.33 3.64
C THR A 71 6.83 -1.01 4.38
N VAL A 72 7.06 -1.05 5.69
CA VAL A 72 6.95 0.12 6.56
C VAL A 72 8.20 0.26 7.40
N GLU A 73 8.38 1.43 7.99
CA GLU A 73 9.60 1.75 8.72
C GLU A 73 9.53 1.40 10.21
N ALA A 74 8.36 1.00 10.68
CA ALA A 74 8.19 0.65 12.09
C ALA A 74 7.25 -0.53 12.20
N PRO A 75 7.35 -1.32 13.29
CA PRO A 75 6.52 -2.50 13.43
C PRO A 75 5.06 -2.14 13.71
N LEU A 76 4.16 -2.94 13.18
CA LEU A 76 2.73 -2.86 13.47
C LEU A 76 2.30 -4.22 13.99
N GLU A 77 1.61 -4.24 15.12
CA GLU A 77 1.27 -5.51 15.76
C GLU A 77 0.08 -6.17 15.06
N PRO A 78 0.12 -7.50 14.90
CA PRO A 78 -1.03 -8.22 14.37
C PRO A 78 -2.25 -8.01 15.26
N GLY A 79 -3.41 -7.86 14.63
CA GLY A 79 -4.65 -7.58 15.33
C GLY A 79 -4.94 -6.11 15.55
N LYS A 80 -3.97 -5.25 15.25
CA LYS A 80 -4.17 -3.81 15.42
C LYS A 80 -4.91 -3.24 14.22
N THR A 81 -5.83 -2.33 14.49
CA THR A 81 -6.50 -1.57 13.42
C THR A 81 -5.66 -0.34 13.10
N VAL A 82 -5.36 -0.16 11.82
CA VAL A 82 -4.54 0.95 11.38
C VAL A 82 -5.29 1.74 10.31
N VAL A 83 -4.93 3.01 10.18
CA VAL A 83 -5.50 3.88 9.16
C VAL A 83 -4.46 4.10 8.08
N GLY A 84 -4.82 3.76 6.84
CA GLY A 84 -3.94 3.97 5.70
C GLY A 84 -4.32 5.24 4.98
N LYS A 85 -3.31 6.03 4.61
CA LYS A 85 -3.49 7.25 3.84
C LYS A 85 -2.61 7.17 2.61
N LEU A 86 -3.21 7.43 1.45
CA LEU A 86 -2.52 7.34 0.18
C LEU A 86 -2.03 8.71 -0.26
N ASP A 87 -0.89 8.70 -0.96
CA ASP A 87 -0.34 9.92 -1.54
C ASP A 87 -0.90 10.06 -2.96
N PHE A 88 -2.01 10.76 -3.08
CA PHE A 88 -2.64 10.93 -4.37
C PHE A 88 -1.82 11.77 -5.33
N GLU A 89 -1.02 12.69 -4.82
CA GLU A 89 -0.15 13.46 -5.70
C GLU A 89 0.82 12.55 -6.44
N LYS A 90 1.41 11.61 -5.72
CA LYS A 90 2.32 10.67 -6.32
C LYS A 90 1.61 9.78 -7.33
N ARG A 91 0.42 9.30 -6.97
CA ARG A 91 -0.34 8.44 -7.87
C ARG A 91 -0.70 9.17 -9.17
N PHE A 92 -1.18 10.40 -9.06
CA PHE A 92 -1.55 11.15 -10.24
C PHE A 92 -0.32 11.51 -11.08
N SER A 93 0.80 11.80 -10.45
CA SER A 93 2.03 12.06 -11.17
C SER A 93 2.44 10.84 -11.99
N ASN A 94 2.36 9.65 -11.40
CA ASN A 94 2.69 8.43 -12.11
C ASN A 94 1.76 8.19 -13.29
N MET A 95 0.48 8.48 -13.11
CA MET A 95 -0.48 8.33 -14.20
C MET A 95 -0.22 9.31 -15.32
N GLN A 96 0.14 10.53 -14.98
CA GLN A 96 0.39 11.56 -15.97
C GLN A 96 1.62 11.29 -16.80
N ASN A 97 2.58 10.58 -16.23
CA ASN A 97 3.76 10.21 -16.97
C ASN A 97 3.45 9.33 -18.16
N HIS A 98 2.33 8.63 -18.11
CA HIS A 98 1.94 7.85 -19.27
C HIS A 98 1.42 8.69 -20.39
N CYS A 99 0.96 9.86 -20.12
CA CYS A 99 0.43 10.73 -21.14
C CYS A 99 1.48 11.49 -21.85
N GLY A 100 2.63 11.21 -21.67
CA GLY A 100 3.63 11.74 -22.39
C GLY A 100 3.86 13.05 -22.09
N GLU A 101 3.95 13.24 -21.59
CA GLU A 101 4.29 14.25 -21.45
C GLU A 101 4.74 15.03 -22.25
N HIS A 102 4.77 15.05 -23.05
CA HIS A 102 5.26 15.79 -23.93
C HIS A 102 4.63 16.89 -23.89
N ILE A 103 4.38 17.29 -23.35
CA ILE A 103 3.94 18.36 -23.41
C ILE A 103 4.55 19.28 -23.86
#